data_cbe0e020f26455d0a87c1c500e207883
#
_entry.id   cbe0e020f26455d0a87c1c500e207883
#
_cell.length_a   1.000
_cell.length_b   1.000
_cell.length_c   1.000
_cell.angle_alpha   90.00
_cell.angle_beta   90.00
_cell.angle_gamma   90.00
#
_symmetry.space_group_name_H-M   'P 1'
#
loop_
_entity.id
_entity.type
_entity.pdbx_description
1 polymer ?
#
loop_
_entity_poly.entity_id
_entity_poly.type
_entity_poly.pdbx_seq_one_letter_code
_entity_poly.pdbx_strand_id
1 'polypeptide(L)'
;MSKKIVSICLALVLMLCAVAAMAETFEGVGEGFKPMTVNVTVNEGKIEAIEMGVNEETPSIGGVAIETLTKQIIDGQTLAVDTIAGATYTTVGFTAAVADAVTKAGLDPVAMGYEDKSVVVLPVCMRITEKLIKNKFHYFNYVNINVCSEYIAFAIYEPDMTVWDVRVYGGCHGTSDAFGALCKGLTVDECIARLDGIQCSGSATGVDSCPDQVAEALKAAKALMNGTLCEGCTVQH
;
A
#
# COMPACT_ATOMS: atom_id res chain seq x y z
N MET A 1 -33.51 57.38 2.91
CA MET A 1 -33.58 56.21 2.01
C MET A 1 -34.99 55.63 2.07
N SER A 2 -35.66 55.50 0.93
CA SER A 2 -37.05 55.01 0.87
C SER A 2 -37.08 53.53 1.27
N LYS A 3 -38.09 53.14 2.09
CA LYS A 3 -38.32 51.74 2.52
C LYS A 3 -38.37 50.76 1.32
N LYS A 4 -38.73 51.25 0.14
CA LYS A 4 -38.72 50.48 -1.11
C LYS A 4 -37.32 50.13 -1.60
N ILE A 5 -36.30 51.02 -1.43
CA ILE A 5 -34.93 50.80 -1.83
C ILE A 5 -34.27 49.74 -0.90
N VAL A 6 -34.53 49.83 0.39
CA VAL A 6 -34.05 48.84 1.37
C VAL A 6 -34.64 47.44 1.10
N SER A 7 -35.91 47.36 0.73
CA SER A 7 -36.60 46.10 0.41
C SER A 7 -36.02 45.46 -0.89
N ILE A 8 -35.73 46.30 -1.89
CA ILE A 8 -35.13 45.81 -3.15
C ILE A 8 -33.67 45.33 -2.93
N CYS A 9 -32.86 46.07 -2.16
CA CYS A 9 -31.52 45.66 -1.82
C CYS A 9 -31.51 44.34 -0.98
N LEU A 10 -32.46 44.20 -0.03
CA LEU A 10 -32.61 42.99 0.76
C LEU A 10 -33.01 41.78 -0.11
N ALA A 11 -33.94 42.00 -1.07
CA ALA A 11 -34.32 40.95 -2.02
C ALA A 11 -33.19 40.58 -2.98
N LEU A 12 -32.38 41.53 -3.42
CA LEU A 12 -31.18 41.26 -4.26
C LEU A 12 -30.11 40.51 -3.48
N VAL A 13 -29.89 40.83 -2.21
CA VAL A 13 -28.94 40.12 -1.34
C VAL A 13 -29.39 38.69 -1.07
N LEU A 14 -30.69 38.46 -0.87
CA LEU A 14 -31.26 37.14 -0.72
C LEU A 14 -31.26 36.32 -2.02
N MET A 15 -31.36 36.96 -3.18
CA MET A 15 -31.22 36.29 -4.48
C MET A 15 -29.74 35.92 -4.80
N LEU A 16 -28.76 36.64 -4.27
CA LEU A 16 -27.33 36.33 -4.48
C LEU A 16 -26.88 35.16 -3.59
N CYS A 17 -27.61 34.76 -2.56
CA CYS A 17 -27.27 33.65 -1.68
C CYS A 17 -27.84 32.29 -2.14
N ALA A 18 -28.63 32.24 -3.20
CA ALA A 18 -29.11 31.00 -3.78
C ALA A 18 -28.18 30.57 -4.97
N VAL A 19 -26.88 30.47 -4.73
CA VAL A 19 -26.06 29.58 -5.55
C VAL A 19 -26.51 28.18 -5.13
N ALA A 20 -27.37 27.56 -5.91
CA ALA A 20 -27.64 26.15 -5.79
C ALA A 20 -26.27 25.47 -5.91
N ALA A 21 -25.76 24.89 -4.84
CA ALA A 21 -24.57 24.07 -4.90
C ALA A 21 -24.91 22.95 -5.88
N MET A 22 -24.34 23.01 -7.06
CA MET A 22 -24.46 21.94 -8.05
C MET A 22 -23.46 20.85 -7.68
N ALA A 23 -23.87 19.62 -7.82
CA ALA A 23 -22.96 18.50 -7.69
C ALA A 23 -21.82 18.66 -8.71
N GLU A 24 -20.58 18.64 -8.25
CA GLU A 24 -19.39 18.75 -9.09
C GLU A 24 -18.57 17.48 -8.94
N THR A 25 -17.96 17.04 -10.07
CA THR A 25 -17.15 15.81 -10.11
C THR A 25 -15.68 16.17 -10.24
N PHE A 26 -14.87 15.59 -9.39
CA PHE A 26 -13.42 15.80 -9.32
C PHE A 26 -12.69 14.48 -9.55
N GLU A 27 -11.71 14.49 -10.46
CA GLU A 27 -10.85 13.36 -10.70
C GLU A 27 -9.72 13.35 -9.66
N GLY A 28 -9.55 12.19 -8.99
CA GLY A 28 -8.44 11.93 -8.08
C GLY A 28 -7.56 10.79 -8.58
N VAL A 29 -6.28 10.86 -8.22
CA VAL A 29 -5.25 9.89 -8.60
C VAL A 29 -4.64 9.27 -7.35
N GLY A 30 -4.42 7.96 -7.37
CA GLY A 30 -3.75 7.22 -6.31
C GLY A 30 -2.93 6.06 -6.87
N GLU A 31 -1.99 5.58 -6.07
CA GLU A 31 -1.14 4.45 -6.43
C GLU A 31 -1.46 3.25 -5.52
N GLY A 32 -2.10 2.23 -6.11
CA GLY A 32 -2.28 0.91 -5.54
C GLY A 32 -1.22 -0.07 -6.05
N PHE A 33 -1.63 -1.26 -6.52
CA PHE A 33 -0.73 -2.11 -7.31
C PHE A 33 -0.31 -1.44 -8.62
N LYS A 34 -1.20 -0.64 -9.18
CA LYS A 34 -0.99 0.19 -10.36
C LYS A 34 -1.66 1.53 -10.14
N PRO A 35 -1.27 2.56 -10.90
CA PRO A 35 -1.96 3.84 -10.87
C PRO A 35 -3.46 3.63 -11.12
N MET A 36 -4.27 4.28 -10.30
CA MET A 36 -5.71 4.27 -10.44
C MET A 36 -6.27 5.68 -10.38
N THR A 37 -7.41 5.90 -11.02
CA THR A 37 -8.13 7.16 -10.95
C THR A 37 -9.56 6.92 -10.48
N VAL A 38 -10.10 7.90 -9.77
CA VAL A 38 -11.50 7.92 -9.34
C VAL A 38 -12.14 9.24 -9.71
N ASN A 39 -13.42 9.22 -10.01
CA ASN A 39 -14.26 10.40 -10.17
C ASN A 39 -15.17 10.52 -8.95
N VAL A 40 -14.94 11.53 -8.13
CA VAL A 40 -15.72 11.78 -6.91
C VAL A 40 -16.67 12.93 -7.15
N THR A 41 -17.96 12.66 -7.02
CA THR A 41 -19.00 13.69 -7.10
C THR A 41 -19.27 14.22 -5.70
N VAL A 42 -19.07 15.54 -5.53
CA VAL A 42 -19.29 16.26 -4.27
C VAL A 42 -20.45 17.25 -4.44
N ASN A 43 -21.36 17.25 -3.50
CA ASN A 43 -22.48 18.19 -3.43
C ASN A 43 -22.64 18.68 -1.99
N GLU A 44 -22.70 20.00 -1.80
CA GLU A 44 -22.82 20.63 -0.47
C GLU A 44 -21.81 20.12 0.57
N GLY A 45 -20.57 19.81 0.11
CA GLY A 45 -19.50 19.30 0.98
C GLY A 45 -19.63 17.83 1.35
N LYS A 46 -20.49 17.07 0.69
CA LYS A 46 -20.68 15.63 0.89
C LYS A 46 -20.33 14.84 -0.36
N ILE A 47 -19.76 13.69 -0.18
CA ILE A 47 -19.48 12.73 -1.26
C ILE A 47 -20.81 12.03 -1.59
N GLU A 48 -21.31 12.22 -2.82
CA GLU A 48 -22.54 11.56 -3.30
C GLU A 48 -22.24 10.30 -4.12
N ALA A 49 -21.14 10.31 -4.89
CA ALA A 49 -20.74 9.19 -5.71
C ALA A 49 -19.21 9.09 -5.84
N ILE A 50 -18.73 7.88 -6.00
CA ILE A 50 -17.34 7.57 -6.36
C ILE A 50 -17.40 6.56 -7.50
N GLU A 51 -16.89 6.94 -8.66
CA GLU A 51 -16.81 6.10 -9.84
C GLU A 51 -15.34 5.82 -10.19
N MET A 52 -15.05 4.59 -10.55
CA MET A 52 -13.70 4.24 -11.00
C MET A 52 -13.45 4.79 -12.40
N GLY A 53 -12.30 5.43 -12.56
CA GLY A 53 -11.73 5.76 -13.86
C GLY A 53 -10.81 4.63 -14.34
N VAL A 54 -9.51 4.92 -14.51
CA VAL A 54 -8.50 3.90 -14.87
C VAL A 54 -8.31 2.96 -13.69
N ASN A 55 -8.42 1.65 -13.97
CA ASN A 55 -8.29 0.61 -12.96
C ASN A 55 -7.77 -0.68 -13.61
N GLU A 56 -6.59 -1.11 -13.20
CA GLU A 56 -5.99 -2.39 -13.61
C GLU A 56 -5.89 -3.40 -12.45
N GLU A 57 -6.70 -3.19 -11.41
CA GLU A 57 -6.78 -4.10 -10.26
C GLU A 57 -7.42 -5.45 -10.63
N THR A 58 -7.04 -6.49 -9.91
CA THR A 58 -7.63 -7.83 -10.11
C THR A 58 -9.12 -7.81 -9.73
N PRO A 59 -10.05 -8.10 -10.64
CA PRO A 59 -11.50 -7.93 -10.39
C PRO A 59 -12.01 -8.69 -9.16
N SER A 60 -11.49 -9.90 -8.91
CA SER A 60 -11.92 -10.77 -7.81
C SER A 60 -11.34 -10.39 -6.44
N ILE A 61 -10.37 -9.49 -6.38
CA ILE A 61 -9.71 -9.05 -5.14
C ILE A 61 -9.86 -7.54 -5.02
N GLY A 62 -9.17 -6.77 -5.87
CA GLY A 62 -9.21 -5.32 -5.85
C GLY A 62 -10.59 -4.76 -6.19
N GLY A 63 -11.29 -5.34 -7.18
CA GLY A 63 -12.63 -4.91 -7.55
C GLY A 63 -13.63 -5.02 -6.39
N VAL A 64 -13.64 -6.14 -5.68
CA VAL A 64 -14.51 -6.34 -4.49
C VAL A 64 -14.14 -5.40 -3.36
N ALA A 65 -12.83 -5.14 -3.17
CA ALA A 65 -12.36 -4.20 -2.17
C ALA A 65 -12.83 -2.77 -2.48
N ILE A 66 -12.72 -2.33 -3.72
CA ILE A 66 -13.16 -1.00 -4.19
C ILE A 66 -14.66 -0.82 -3.95
N GLU A 67 -15.51 -1.79 -4.27
CA GLU A 67 -16.95 -1.72 -4.02
C GLU A 67 -17.25 -1.54 -2.52
N THR A 68 -16.55 -2.30 -1.68
CA THR A 68 -16.71 -2.23 -0.22
C THR A 68 -16.28 -0.87 0.33
N LEU A 69 -15.12 -0.38 -0.10
CA LEU A 69 -14.58 0.92 0.32
C LEU A 69 -15.45 2.08 -0.16
N THR A 70 -15.91 2.04 -1.41
CA THR A 70 -16.83 3.03 -1.97
C THR A 70 -18.06 3.17 -1.09
N LYS A 71 -18.67 2.05 -0.72
CA LYS A 71 -19.85 2.06 0.15
C LYS A 71 -19.53 2.60 1.54
N GLN A 72 -18.43 2.19 2.16
CA GLN A 72 -18.03 2.67 3.49
C GLN A 72 -17.78 4.18 3.50
N ILE A 73 -17.11 4.72 2.48
CA ILE A 73 -16.79 6.15 2.39
C ILE A 73 -18.05 6.98 2.17
N ILE A 74 -18.94 6.57 1.26
CA ILE A 74 -20.19 7.30 0.99
C ILE A 74 -21.12 7.25 2.20
N ASP A 75 -21.35 6.08 2.78
CA ASP A 75 -22.26 5.90 3.92
C ASP A 75 -21.72 6.62 5.17
N GLY A 76 -20.41 6.53 5.42
CA GLY A 76 -19.77 7.12 6.60
C GLY A 76 -19.32 8.57 6.42
N GLN A 77 -19.27 9.09 5.20
CA GLN A 77 -18.67 10.40 4.87
C GLN A 77 -17.28 10.56 5.50
N THR A 78 -16.46 9.49 5.45
CA THR A 78 -15.15 9.41 6.10
C THR A 78 -14.15 8.65 5.24
N LEU A 79 -12.89 9.02 5.32
CA LEU A 79 -11.77 8.30 4.72
C LEU A 79 -11.03 7.41 5.75
N ALA A 80 -11.48 7.42 7.01
CA ALA A 80 -11.00 6.50 8.05
C ALA A 80 -11.59 5.10 7.83
N VAL A 81 -11.08 4.41 6.82
CA VAL A 81 -11.52 3.04 6.49
C VAL A 81 -10.43 2.03 6.84
N ASP A 82 -10.87 0.85 7.26
CA ASP A 82 -9.96 -0.25 7.54
C ASP A 82 -9.39 -0.85 6.25
N THR A 83 -8.16 -1.34 6.36
CA THR A 83 -7.52 -2.07 5.26
C THR A 83 -8.25 -3.39 5.03
N ILE A 84 -8.64 -3.64 3.79
CA ILE A 84 -9.29 -4.90 3.43
C ILE A 84 -8.23 -5.99 3.29
N ALA A 85 -8.40 -7.07 4.06
CA ALA A 85 -7.49 -8.21 4.06
C ALA A 85 -7.30 -8.78 2.64
N GLY A 86 -6.06 -8.92 2.21
CA GLY A 86 -5.71 -9.37 0.86
C GLY A 86 -5.76 -8.29 -0.22
N ALA A 87 -6.21 -7.05 0.10
CA ALA A 87 -6.30 -5.93 -0.83
C ALA A 87 -5.68 -4.64 -0.24
N THR A 88 -4.59 -4.77 0.50
CA THR A 88 -3.93 -3.64 1.20
C THR A 88 -3.53 -2.53 0.24
N TYR A 89 -2.86 -2.87 -0.86
CA TYR A 89 -2.43 -1.86 -1.85
C TYR A 89 -3.60 -1.19 -2.53
N THR A 90 -4.63 -1.96 -2.91
CA THR A 90 -5.87 -1.41 -3.46
C THR A 90 -6.52 -0.45 -2.48
N THR A 91 -6.58 -0.80 -1.20
CA THR A 91 -7.14 0.08 -0.15
C THR A 91 -6.36 1.38 -0.06
N VAL A 92 -5.02 1.31 0.00
CA VAL A 92 -4.15 2.50 0.08
C VAL A 92 -4.30 3.37 -1.16
N GLY A 93 -4.20 2.79 -2.35
CA GLY A 93 -4.31 3.53 -3.60
C GLY A 93 -5.69 4.17 -3.80
N PHE A 94 -6.77 3.42 -3.50
CA PHE A 94 -8.12 3.92 -3.63
C PHE A 94 -8.42 5.07 -2.66
N THR A 95 -8.04 4.93 -1.38
CA THR A 95 -8.25 6.00 -0.40
C THR A 95 -7.41 7.23 -0.72
N ALA A 96 -6.18 7.07 -1.24
CA ALA A 96 -5.36 8.18 -1.72
C ALA A 96 -5.99 8.89 -2.92
N ALA A 97 -6.53 8.14 -3.88
CA ALA A 97 -7.24 8.73 -5.02
C ALA A 97 -8.47 9.52 -4.59
N VAL A 98 -9.27 8.98 -3.66
CA VAL A 98 -10.43 9.73 -3.11
C VAL A 98 -9.97 10.97 -2.33
N ALA A 99 -8.88 10.87 -1.54
CA ALA A 99 -8.32 12.01 -0.81
C ALA A 99 -7.83 13.13 -1.75
N ASP A 100 -7.22 12.78 -2.88
CA ASP A 100 -6.81 13.75 -3.92
C ASP A 100 -8.05 14.43 -4.53
N ALA A 101 -9.09 13.67 -4.88
CA ALA A 101 -10.32 14.21 -5.45
C ALA A 101 -11.04 15.17 -4.48
N VAL A 102 -11.21 14.78 -3.20
CA VAL A 102 -11.88 15.63 -2.20
C VAL A 102 -11.05 16.88 -1.88
N THR A 103 -9.72 16.80 -1.96
CA THR A 103 -8.84 17.97 -1.84
C THR A 103 -9.10 18.97 -2.99
N LYS A 104 -9.25 18.48 -4.22
CA LYS A 104 -9.61 19.30 -5.38
C LYS A 104 -11.01 19.90 -5.26
N ALA A 105 -11.90 19.23 -4.56
CA ALA A 105 -13.22 19.73 -4.20
C ALA A 105 -13.20 20.80 -3.08
N GLY A 106 -12.03 21.13 -2.52
CA GLY A 106 -11.88 22.07 -1.42
C GLY A 106 -12.23 21.51 -0.04
N LEU A 107 -12.36 20.20 0.10
CA LEU A 107 -12.53 19.51 1.38
C LEU A 107 -11.17 19.15 1.98
N ASP A 108 -11.13 18.97 3.30
CA ASP A 108 -9.93 18.53 4.02
C ASP A 108 -9.99 17.01 4.24
N PRO A 109 -9.16 16.23 3.50
CA PRO A 109 -9.15 14.78 3.64
C PRO A 109 -8.69 14.33 5.04
N VAL A 110 -7.82 15.09 5.72
CA VAL A 110 -7.36 14.76 7.07
C VAL A 110 -8.50 14.94 8.08
N ALA A 111 -9.31 15.99 7.94
CA ALA A 111 -10.50 16.17 8.75
C ALA A 111 -11.54 15.08 8.50
N MET A 112 -11.54 14.47 7.30
CA MET A 112 -12.35 13.29 6.96
C MET A 112 -11.72 11.97 7.46
N GLY A 113 -10.59 12.01 8.17
CA GLY A 113 -9.93 10.83 8.73
C GLY A 113 -8.97 10.13 7.77
N TYR A 114 -8.58 10.78 6.67
CA TYR A 114 -7.54 10.23 5.79
C TYR A 114 -6.19 10.21 6.52
N GLU A 115 -5.59 9.05 6.52
CA GLU A 115 -4.19 8.85 6.90
C GLU A 115 -3.42 8.42 5.66
N ASP A 116 -2.35 9.14 5.33
CA ASP A 116 -1.45 8.72 4.26
C ASP A 116 -0.73 7.44 4.70
N LYS A 117 -1.21 6.32 4.17
CA LYS A 117 -0.63 4.99 4.38
C LYS A 117 0.34 4.61 3.25
N SER A 118 0.77 5.61 2.47
CA SER A 118 1.78 5.40 1.43
C SER A 118 3.00 4.71 2.02
N VAL A 119 3.47 3.69 1.32
CA VAL A 119 4.50 2.80 1.84
C VAL A 119 5.78 3.59 2.09
N VAL A 120 6.12 3.79 3.34
CA VAL A 120 7.45 4.26 3.72
C VAL A 120 8.43 3.20 3.22
N VAL A 121 9.23 3.54 2.21
CA VAL A 121 10.32 2.68 1.75
C VAL A 121 11.35 2.59 2.87
N LEU A 122 11.22 1.56 3.70
CA LEU A 122 12.21 1.31 4.75
C LEU A 122 13.52 0.87 4.12
N PRO A 123 14.67 1.44 4.51
CA PRO A 123 15.98 0.93 4.13
C PRO A 123 16.10 -0.57 4.43
N VAL A 124 16.82 -1.30 3.62
CA VAL A 124 16.99 -2.76 3.74
C VAL A 124 17.41 -3.18 5.16
N CYS A 125 18.27 -2.40 5.79
CA CYS A 125 18.73 -2.62 7.17
C CYS A 125 17.63 -2.50 8.24
N MET A 126 16.56 -1.76 7.99
CA MET A 126 15.40 -1.68 8.87
C MET A 126 14.38 -2.78 8.60
N ARG A 127 14.51 -3.47 7.48
CA ARG A 127 13.58 -4.53 7.04
C ARG A 127 14.01 -5.90 7.53
N ILE A 128 15.30 -6.11 7.86
CA ILE A 128 15.81 -7.38 8.34
C ILE A 128 16.07 -7.36 9.84
N THR A 129 15.71 -8.44 10.51
CA THR A 129 16.00 -8.65 11.94
C THR A 129 16.49 -10.07 12.14
N GLU A 130 17.67 -10.24 12.74
CA GLU A 130 18.11 -11.52 13.25
C GLU A 130 17.40 -11.81 14.57
N LYS A 131 16.61 -12.87 14.62
CA LYS A 131 15.78 -13.21 15.79
C LYS A 131 16.47 -14.12 16.78
N LEU A 132 17.31 -15.01 16.29
CA LEU A 132 17.93 -16.05 17.10
C LEU A 132 19.12 -16.64 16.37
N ILE A 133 20.20 -16.93 17.13
CA ILE A 133 21.30 -17.78 16.71
C ILE A 133 21.28 -19.03 17.59
N LYS A 134 21.13 -20.21 17.00
CA LYS A 134 21.10 -21.48 17.73
C LYS A 134 21.76 -22.58 16.89
N ASN A 135 22.77 -23.26 17.47
CA ASN A 135 23.47 -24.39 16.84
C ASN A 135 24.00 -24.05 15.44
N LYS A 136 24.56 -22.85 15.26
CA LYS A 136 25.05 -22.30 13.97
C LYS A 136 23.95 -22.03 12.93
N PHE A 137 22.68 -22.05 13.34
CA PHE A 137 21.59 -21.58 12.54
C PHE A 137 21.27 -20.15 12.94
N HIS A 138 21.21 -19.27 11.94
CA HIS A 138 20.78 -17.88 12.06
C HIS A 138 19.34 -17.77 11.55
N TYR A 139 18.45 -17.29 12.39
CA TYR A 139 17.01 -17.12 12.09
C TYR A 139 16.70 -15.66 11.86
N PHE A 140 16.09 -15.35 10.72
CA PHE A 140 15.79 -13.99 10.30
C PHE A 140 14.31 -13.79 10.02
N ASN A 141 13.85 -12.56 10.23
CA ASN A 141 12.63 -12.03 9.64
C ASN A 141 12.97 -10.85 8.75
N TYR A 142 12.30 -10.76 7.62
CA TYR A 142 12.47 -9.69 6.65
C TYR A 142 11.11 -9.15 6.21
N VAL A 143 10.90 -7.84 6.33
CA VAL A 143 9.66 -7.17 5.93
C VAL A 143 9.69 -6.90 4.45
N ASN A 144 8.67 -7.40 3.74
CA ASN A 144 8.52 -7.20 2.31
C ASN A 144 7.97 -5.79 2.02
N ILE A 145 8.26 -5.30 0.82
CA ILE A 145 7.70 -4.06 0.29
C ILE A 145 7.23 -4.28 -1.15
N ASN A 146 6.23 -3.53 -1.57
CA ASN A 146 5.71 -3.49 -2.95
C ASN A 146 5.21 -4.84 -3.50
N VAL A 147 4.97 -5.83 -2.65
CA VAL A 147 4.48 -7.16 -3.01
C VAL A 147 3.31 -7.58 -2.13
N CYS A 148 2.57 -8.61 -2.57
CA CYS A 148 1.38 -9.07 -1.86
C CYS A 148 1.66 -9.85 -0.56
N SER A 149 2.92 -10.26 -0.31
CA SER A 149 3.32 -10.88 0.93
C SER A 149 3.81 -9.85 1.96
N GLU A 150 3.63 -10.16 3.25
CA GLU A 150 3.92 -9.23 4.35
C GLU A 150 5.38 -9.33 4.81
N TYR A 151 5.82 -10.54 5.11
CA TYR A 151 7.19 -10.79 5.56
C TYR A 151 7.68 -12.19 5.20
N ILE A 152 8.99 -12.38 5.31
CA ILE A 152 9.69 -13.64 5.10
C ILE A 152 10.38 -14.02 6.40
N ALA A 153 10.16 -15.26 6.87
CA ALA A 153 10.96 -15.87 7.92
C ALA A 153 11.85 -16.95 7.31
N PHE A 154 13.12 -16.96 7.63
CA PHE A 154 14.06 -17.92 7.05
C PHE A 154 15.20 -18.24 8.00
N ALA A 155 15.89 -19.36 7.73
CA ALA A 155 17.04 -19.80 8.49
C ALA A 155 18.21 -20.16 7.56
N ILE A 156 19.40 -19.72 7.96
CA ILE A 156 20.67 -20.00 7.27
C ILE A 156 21.56 -20.80 8.21
N TYR A 157 22.17 -21.86 7.71
CA TYR A 157 23.21 -22.61 8.40
C TYR A 157 24.57 -21.98 8.08
N GLU A 158 25.22 -21.39 9.08
CA GLU A 158 26.42 -20.57 8.94
C GLU A 158 27.60 -21.27 8.28
N PRO A 159 27.95 -22.54 8.62
CA PRO A 159 29.20 -23.14 8.16
C PRO A 159 29.39 -23.25 6.65
N ASP A 160 28.30 -23.39 5.91
CA ASP A 160 28.29 -23.52 4.45
C ASP A 160 27.33 -22.57 3.75
N MET A 161 26.74 -21.64 4.54
CA MET A 161 25.75 -20.67 4.07
C MET A 161 24.57 -21.33 3.37
N THR A 162 24.13 -22.50 3.85
CA THR A 162 22.97 -23.22 3.31
C THR A 162 21.68 -22.67 3.86
N VAL A 163 20.70 -22.45 2.99
CA VAL A 163 19.33 -22.08 3.36
C VAL A 163 18.62 -23.32 3.88
N TRP A 164 18.22 -23.28 5.16
CA TRP A 164 17.55 -24.40 5.82
C TRP A 164 16.04 -24.39 5.66
N ASP A 165 15.44 -23.23 5.77
CA ASP A 165 13.99 -23.04 5.62
C ASP A 165 13.71 -21.62 5.14
N VAL A 166 12.67 -21.45 4.32
CA VAL A 166 12.12 -20.14 3.90
C VAL A 166 10.62 -20.24 3.94
N ARG A 167 9.99 -19.30 4.63
CA ARG A 167 8.54 -19.16 4.72
C ARG A 167 8.13 -17.73 4.40
N VAL A 168 7.27 -17.59 3.42
CA VAL A 168 6.69 -16.31 3.03
C VAL A 168 5.29 -16.22 3.62
N TYR A 169 5.00 -15.17 4.35
CA TYR A 169 3.72 -14.94 5.02
C TYR A 169 2.92 -13.88 4.29
N GLY A 170 1.63 -14.12 4.14
CA GLY A 170 0.74 -13.32 3.30
C GLY A 170 0.85 -13.70 1.81
N GLY A 171 0.07 -13.05 0.98
CA GLY A 171 0.06 -13.27 -0.47
C GLY A 171 -0.55 -14.60 -0.91
N CYS A 172 -0.05 -15.16 -2.02
CA CYS A 172 -0.58 -16.38 -2.62
C CYS A 172 -0.11 -17.63 -1.85
N HIS A 173 -1.00 -18.36 -1.21
CA HIS A 173 -0.66 -19.53 -0.37
C HIS A 173 0.24 -20.57 -1.08
N GLY A 174 -0.04 -20.92 -2.34
CA GLY A 174 0.77 -21.89 -3.07
C GLY A 174 2.19 -21.42 -3.36
N THR A 175 2.41 -20.11 -3.44
CA THR A 175 3.73 -19.53 -3.67
C THR A 175 4.59 -19.59 -2.41
N SER A 176 3.99 -19.37 -1.24
CA SER A 176 4.69 -19.42 0.05
C SER A 176 5.33 -20.78 0.34
N ASP A 177 4.60 -21.86 0.09
CA ASP A 177 5.11 -23.23 0.30
C ASP A 177 6.17 -23.62 -0.74
N ALA A 178 6.05 -23.08 -1.97
CA ALA A 178 7.00 -23.37 -3.05
C ALA A 178 8.41 -22.83 -2.73
N PHE A 179 8.54 -21.65 -2.10
CA PHE A 179 9.86 -21.09 -1.77
C PHE A 179 10.61 -21.94 -0.76
N GLY A 180 9.93 -22.49 0.24
CA GLY A 180 10.55 -23.42 1.18
C GLY A 180 11.14 -24.64 0.47
N ALA A 181 10.39 -25.20 -0.48
CA ALA A 181 10.84 -26.37 -1.24
C ALA A 181 11.99 -26.03 -2.24
N LEU A 182 11.94 -24.86 -2.87
CA LEU A 182 12.92 -24.43 -3.88
C LEU A 182 14.27 -24.01 -3.28
N CYS A 183 14.27 -23.40 -2.08
CA CYS A 183 15.49 -22.86 -1.46
C CYS A 183 16.17 -23.84 -0.53
N LYS A 184 15.43 -24.79 0.04
CA LYS A 184 15.95 -25.70 1.05
C LYS A 184 17.13 -26.54 0.53
N GLY A 185 18.24 -26.46 1.25
CA GLY A 185 19.47 -27.18 0.93
C GLY A 185 20.34 -26.52 -0.14
N LEU A 186 19.94 -25.40 -0.70
CA LEU A 186 20.79 -24.59 -1.56
C LEU A 186 21.59 -23.59 -0.72
N THR A 187 22.71 -23.15 -1.24
CA THR A 187 23.44 -22.03 -0.65
C THR A 187 22.68 -20.70 -0.86
N VAL A 188 22.96 -19.72 0.00
CA VAL A 188 22.40 -18.37 -0.12
C VAL A 188 22.63 -17.80 -1.52
N ASP A 189 23.86 -17.97 -2.08
CA ASP A 189 24.18 -17.44 -3.40
C ASP A 189 23.43 -18.15 -4.53
N GLU A 190 23.22 -19.46 -4.43
CA GLU A 190 22.41 -20.20 -5.41
C GLU A 190 20.93 -19.78 -5.37
N CYS A 191 20.38 -19.52 -4.18
CA CYS A 191 19.03 -19.00 -4.03
C CYS A 191 18.92 -17.61 -4.64
N ILE A 192 19.83 -16.70 -4.33
CA ILE A 192 19.86 -15.36 -4.91
C ILE A 192 19.92 -15.44 -6.43
N ALA A 193 20.85 -16.21 -7.00
CA ALA A 193 21.03 -16.33 -8.45
C ALA A 193 19.76 -16.84 -9.19
N ARG A 194 18.88 -17.56 -8.48
CA ARG A 194 17.64 -18.12 -9.06
C ARG A 194 16.45 -17.22 -8.91
N LEU A 195 16.41 -16.36 -7.89
CA LEU A 195 15.22 -15.62 -7.49
C LEU A 195 15.32 -14.11 -7.76
N ASP A 196 16.55 -13.59 -7.84
CA ASP A 196 16.84 -12.17 -8.05
C ASP A 196 16.36 -11.71 -9.43
N GLY A 197 15.67 -10.57 -9.47
CA GLY A 197 15.16 -9.97 -10.69
C GLY A 197 13.95 -10.67 -11.32
N ILE A 198 13.35 -11.67 -10.65
CA ILE A 198 12.09 -12.25 -11.11
C ILE A 198 10.99 -11.22 -10.91
N GLN A 199 10.29 -10.88 -11.99
CA GLN A 199 9.22 -9.88 -11.98
C GLN A 199 7.84 -10.50 -11.75
N CYS A 200 6.95 -9.74 -11.15
CA CYS A 200 5.54 -10.11 -11.00
C CYS A 200 4.65 -9.00 -11.57
N SER A 201 3.89 -9.32 -12.60
CA SER A 201 2.94 -8.36 -13.20
C SER A 201 1.84 -7.90 -12.25
N GLY A 202 1.64 -8.60 -11.13
CA GLY A 202 0.69 -8.24 -10.07
C GLY A 202 1.31 -7.42 -8.93
N SER A 203 2.58 -7.00 -9.03
CA SER A 203 3.18 -6.11 -8.03
C SER A 203 2.85 -4.65 -8.28
N ALA A 204 2.90 -3.83 -7.26
CA ALA A 204 2.63 -2.38 -7.35
C ALA A 204 3.54 -1.68 -8.37
N THR A 205 4.79 -2.10 -8.47
CA THR A 205 5.79 -1.50 -9.36
C THR A 205 5.89 -2.22 -10.70
N GLY A 206 5.29 -3.42 -10.85
CA GLY A 206 5.50 -4.31 -11.99
C GLY A 206 6.90 -4.94 -12.06
N VAL A 207 7.80 -4.55 -11.17
CA VAL A 207 9.20 -5.01 -11.11
C VAL A 207 9.44 -5.90 -9.90
N ASP A 208 8.94 -5.48 -8.71
CA ASP A 208 9.08 -6.26 -7.48
C ASP A 208 8.25 -7.55 -7.52
N SER A 209 8.72 -8.58 -6.85
CA SER A 209 8.00 -9.85 -6.72
C SER A 209 8.33 -10.55 -5.41
N CYS A 210 7.49 -11.49 -4.97
CA CYS A 210 7.82 -12.31 -3.80
C CYS A 210 9.13 -13.08 -3.97
N PRO A 211 9.46 -13.71 -5.14
CA PRO A 211 10.79 -14.28 -5.37
C PRO A 211 11.93 -13.29 -5.20
N ASP A 212 11.82 -12.12 -5.80
CA ASP A 212 12.80 -11.05 -5.71
C ASP A 212 13.00 -10.58 -4.27
N GLN A 213 11.91 -10.43 -3.50
CA GLN A 213 11.99 -10.11 -2.07
C GLN A 213 12.67 -11.20 -1.23
N VAL A 214 12.55 -12.49 -1.62
CA VAL A 214 13.34 -13.57 -0.99
C VAL A 214 14.84 -13.39 -1.30
N ALA A 215 15.19 -13.05 -2.54
CA ALA A 215 16.58 -12.76 -2.90
C ALA A 215 17.12 -11.56 -2.13
N GLU A 216 16.37 -10.47 -2.02
CA GLU A 216 16.74 -9.28 -1.24
C GLU A 216 16.92 -9.60 0.26
N ALA A 217 16.03 -10.42 0.83
CA ALA A 217 16.14 -10.88 2.21
C ALA A 217 17.42 -11.68 2.45
N LEU A 218 17.78 -12.56 1.53
CA LEU A 218 19.01 -13.37 1.60
C LEU A 218 20.27 -12.53 1.43
N LYS A 219 20.27 -11.54 0.51
CA LYS A 219 21.35 -10.55 0.37
C LYS A 219 21.55 -9.77 1.66
N ALA A 220 20.46 -9.29 2.27
CA ALA A 220 20.50 -8.56 3.53
C ALA A 220 21.04 -9.41 4.68
N ALA A 221 20.59 -10.66 4.81
CA ALA A 221 21.09 -11.58 5.83
C ALA A 221 22.59 -11.86 5.66
N LYS A 222 23.04 -12.12 4.44
CA LYS A 222 24.47 -12.32 4.13
C LYS A 222 25.30 -11.09 4.50
N ALA A 223 24.80 -9.89 4.19
CA ALA A 223 25.47 -8.64 4.55
C ALA A 223 25.50 -8.43 6.07
N LEU A 224 24.40 -8.76 6.77
CA LEU A 224 24.32 -8.67 8.24
C LEU A 224 25.32 -9.64 8.90
N MET A 225 25.35 -10.91 8.48
CA MET A 225 26.28 -11.92 8.99
C MET A 225 27.75 -11.56 8.75
N ASN A 226 28.03 -10.86 7.65
CA ASN A 226 29.38 -10.37 7.31
C ASN A 226 29.72 -9.01 7.94
N GLY A 227 28.82 -8.40 8.69
CA GLY A 227 29.01 -7.07 9.29
C GLY A 227 29.08 -5.91 8.28
N THR A 228 28.56 -6.11 7.06
CA THR A 228 28.61 -5.13 5.95
C THR A 228 27.24 -4.48 5.67
N LEU A 229 26.26 -4.71 6.53
CA LEU A 229 24.92 -4.15 6.34
C LEU A 229 24.94 -2.64 6.59
N CYS A 230 24.80 -1.86 5.51
CA CYS A 230 24.61 -0.40 5.47
C CYS A 230 25.57 0.47 6.32
N GLU A 231 26.31 1.36 5.69
CA GLU A 231 26.91 2.51 6.38
C GLU A 231 25.77 3.36 6.98
N GLY A 232 25.66 3.42 8.30
CA GLY A 232 24.67 4.20 9.03
C GLY A 232 23.56 3.41 9.73
N CYS A 233 23.48 2.10 9.57
CA CYS A 233 22.57 1.24 10.32
C CYS A 233 23.26 0.67 11.55
N THR A 234 23.00 1.24 12.72
CA THR A 234 23.35 0.63 13.99
C THR A 234 22.37 -0.50 14.31
N VAL A 235 22.85 -1.72 14.33
CA VAL A 235 22.08 -2.86 14.87
C VAL A 235 21.89 -2.60 16.37
N GLN A 236 20.67 -2.33 16.78
CA GLN A 236 20.33 -2.33 18.21
C GLN A 236 20.19 -3.79 18.64
N HIS A 237 21.12 -4.26 19.44
CA HIS A 237 21.06 -5.56 20.11
C HIS A 237 20.10 -5.53 21.29
#